data_bf422580c6ef055f9e3f0e61091a5e34
#
_entry.id   bf422580c6ef055f9e3f0e61091a5e34
#
_cell.length_a   1.000
_cell.length_b   1.000
_cell.length_c   1.000
_cell.angle_alpha   90.00
_cell.angle_beta   90.00
_cell.angle_gamma   90.00
#
_symmetry.space_group_name_H-M   'P 1'
#
loop_
_entity.id
_entity.type
_entity.pdbx_description
1 polymer ?
#
loop_
_entity_poly.entity_id
_entity_poly.type
_entity_poly.pdbx_seq_one_letter_code
_entity_poly.pdbx_strand_id
1 'polypeptide(L)'
;MTDEELRELAENRGCKLVKSRVRTPGRGDYGRFGLKDASTGREVFGFGKTGLTATPEEIGAFLRGNAAATWKTSVGSAKRARPGPAPRPKPEPKLVLRDAKAADAGAIAALIVALGYDVTATDVRRRLRDVRALVAEKGKLVGALTMSVTAVLHRPRPVGRISMMVVAEAARGAGIGAALVAEAEKRLKAAGCGLVEVTSNRKRLRAHAFYERLGYERTSYRFAKSL
;
A
#
# COMPACT_ATOMS: atom_id res chain seq x y z
N MET A 1 -19.61 21.16 -34.99
CA MET A 1 -18.73 20.48 -34.04
C MET A 1 -17.91 19.45 -34.79
N THR A 2 -16.61 19.45 -34.61
CA THR A 2 -15.71 18.45 -35.16
C THR A 2 -15.76 17.15 -34.39
N ASP A 3 -15.33 16.04 -34.98
CA ASP A 3 -15.26 14.73 -34.31
C ASP A 3 -14.37 14.78 -33.07
N GLU A 4 -13.37 15.64 -33.08
CA GLU A 4 -12.40 15.81 -31.97
C GLU A 4 -13.01 16.55 -30.77
N GLU A 5 -13.75 17.62 -31.04
CA GLU A 5 -14.53 18.37 -30.03
C GLU A 5 -15.59 17.48 -29.36
N LEU A 6 -16.25 16.59 -30.11
CA LEU A 6 -17.22 15.65 -29.59
C LEU A 6 -16.58 14.58 -28.71
N ARG A 7 -15.38 14.12 -29.06
CA ARG A 7 -14.62 13.14 -28.28
C ARG A 7 -14.18 13.71 -26.95
N GLU A 8 -13.60 14.92 -26.98
CA GLU A 8 -13.17 15.62 -25.77
C GLU A 8 -14.36 15.89 -24.81
N LEU A 9 -15.49 16.32 -25.38
CA LEU A 9 -16.72 16.56 -24.63
C LEU A 9 -17.28 15.27 -24.00
N ALA A 10 -17.16 14.12 -24.69
CA ALA A 10 -17.58 12.82 -24.16
C ALA A 10 -16.66 12.35 -23.04
N GLU A 11 -15.34 12.46 -23.22
CA GLU A 11 -14.33 12.08 -22.21
C GLU A 11 -14.50 12.89 -20.93
N ASN A 12 -14.70 14.21 -21.02
CA ASN A 12 -14.97 15.08 -19.87
C ASN A 12 -16.26 14.71 -19.10
N ARG A 13 -17.11 13.87 -19.69
CA ARG A 13 -18.36 13.37 -19.08
C ARG A 13 -18.29 11.88 -18.70
N GLY A 14 -17.10 11.28 -18.69
CA GLY A 14 -16.91 9.87 -18.39
C GLY A 14 -17.52 8.93 -19.43
N CYS A 15 -17.68 9.42 -20.68
CA CYS A 15 -18.20 8.65 -21.80
C CYS A 15 -17.14 8.45 -22.87
N LYS A 16 -17.25 7.36 -23.62
CA LYS A 16 -16.45 7.08 -24.80
C LYS A 16 -17.29 7.26 -26.05
N LEU A 17 -16.84 8.12 -26.97
CA LEU A 17 -17.50 8.31 -28.27
C LEU A 17 -17.20 7.11 -29.18
N VAL A 18 -18.23 6.56 -29.80
CA VAL A 18 -18.16 5.49 -30.81
C VAL A 18 -18.66 6.04 -32.12
N LYS A 19 -17.88 5.90 -33.18
CA LYS A 19 -18.24 6.32 -34.56
C LYS A 19 -18.47 5.10 -35.44
N SER A 20 -19.42 5.17 -36.34
CA SER A 20 -19.67 4.12 -37.33
C SER A 20 -18.43 3.81 -38.16
N ARG A 21 -18.23 2.54 -38.45
CA ARG A 21 -17.16 2.05 -39.33
C ARG A 21 -17.57 1.98 -40.81
N VAL A 22 -18.83 2.25 -41.11
CA VAL A 22 -19.34 2.25 -42.50
C VAL A 22 -18.75 3.43 -43.24
N ARG A 23 -18.14 3.16 -44.41
CA ARG A 23 -17.46 4.18 -45.21
C ARG A 23 -18.28 4.68 -46.41
N THR A 24 -19.39 4.00 -46.72
CA THR A 24 -20.23 4.31 -47.91
C THR A 24 -21.40 5.18 -47.49
N PRO A 25 -21.52 6.40 -48.01
CA PRO A 25 -22.67 7.29 -47.76
C PRO A 25 -24.00 6.61 -48.13
N GLY A 26 -25.02 6.77 -47.29
CA GLY A 26 -26.36 6.21 -47.49
C GLY A 26 -26.53 4.73 -47.19
N ARG A 27 -25.49 4.02 -46.70
CA ARG A 27 -25.60 2.63 -46.27
C ARG A 27 -25.45 2.50 -44.76
N GLY A 28 -26.30 1.67 -44.15
CA GLY A 28 -26.24 1.34 -42.70
C GLY A 28 -26.24 2.58 -41.81
N ASP A 29 -25.33 2.60 -40.83
CA ASP A 29 -25.14 3.67 -39.85
C ASP A 29 -24.02 4.67 -40.24
N TYR A 30 -23.75 4.89 -41.53
CA TYR A 30 -22.75 5.84 -42.03
C TYR A 30 -22.94 7.22 -41.38
N GLY A 31 -21.86 7.79 -40.83
CA GLY A 31 -21.85 9.09 -40.18
C GLY A 31 -22.60 9.17 -38.85
N ARG A 32 -22.99 8.03 -38.28
CA ARG A 32 -23.67 7.97 -36.99
C ARG A 32 -22.69 7.73 -35.87
N PHE A 33 -23.12 8.10 -34.65
CA PHE A 33 -22.34 8.05 -33.43
C PHE A 33 -23.14 7.41 -32.30
N GLY A 34 -22.42 6.98 -31.26
CA GLY A 34 -22.98 6.50 -30.01
C GLY A 34 -22.06 6.83 -28.82
N LEU A 35 -22.59 6.81 -27.62
CA LEU A 35 -21.87 7.03 -26.38
C LEU A 35 -21.92 5.78 -25.52
N LYS A 36 -20.78 5.32 -25.04
CA LYS A 36 -20.63 4.28 -24.04
C LYS A 36 -20.06 4.88 -22.76
N ASP A 37 -20.48 4.37 -21.62
CA ASP A 37 -19.84 4.68 -20.33
C ASP A 37 -18.38 4.20 -20.33
N ALA A 38 -17.46 5.07 -19.95
CA ALA A 38 -16.02 4.79 -20.03
C ALA A 38 -15.55 3.73 -19.04
N SER A 39 -16.26 3.59 -17.90
CA SER A 39 -15.91 2.67 -16.83
C SER A 39 -16.54 1.28 -16.99
N THR A 40 -17.81 1.24 -17.38
CA THR A 40 -18.60 0.00 -17.48
C THR A 40 -18.72 -0.56 -18.89
N GLY A 41 -18.42 0.26 -19.92
CA GLY A 41 -18.62 -0.09 -21.34
C GLY A 41 -20.08 -0.18 -21.79
N ARG A 42 -21.04 0.15 -20.91
CA ARG A 42 -22.49 0.12 -21.24
C ARG A 42 -22.86 1.20 -22.24
N GLU A 43 -23.82 0.88 -23.10
CA GLU A 43 -24.40 1.83 -24.07
C GLU A 43 -25.24 2.85 -23.34
N VAL A 44 -24.96 4.14 -23.58
CA VAL A 44 -25.61 5.27 -22.90
C VAL A 44 -26.58 5.98 -23.84
N PHE A 45 -26.17 6.25 -25.09
CA PHE A 45 -26.97 6.97 -26.08
C PHE A 45 -26.52 6.67 -27.50
N GLY A 46 -27.45 6.72 -28.49
CA GLY A 46 -27.14 6.61 -29.90
C GLY A 46 -26.93 5.17 -30.41
N PHE A 47 -27.48 4.15 -29.71
CA PHE A 47 -27.45 2.77 -30.19
C PHE A 47 -28.86 2.27 -30.51
N GLY A 48 -28.99 1.54 -31.61
CA GLY A 48 -30.22 0.91 -32.07
C GLY A 48 -30.01 -0.55 -32.45
N LYS A 49 -31.11 -1.24 -32.80
CA LYS A 49 -31.07 -2.68 -33.16
C LYS A 49 -30.15 -3.01 -34.37
N THR A 50 -29.89 -2.05 -35.26
CA THR A 50 -29.13 -2.24 -36.51
C THR A 50 -27.83 -1.45 -36.55
N GLY A 51 -27.38 -0.84 -35.45
CA GLY A 51 -26.14 -0.05 -35.41
C GLY A 51 -26.29 1.28 -34.67
N LEU A 52 -25.41 2.22 -35.00
CA LEU A 52 -25.42 3.55 -34.41
C LEU A 52 -26.53 4.43 -35.06
N THR A 53 -27.18 5.26 -34.23
CA THR A 53 -28.37 6.01 -34.65
C THR A 53 -28.23 7.53 -34.51
N ALA A 54 -27.37 8.01 -33.60
CA ALA A 54 -27.30 9.45 -33.30
C ALA A 54 -26.40 10.22 -34.30
N THR A 55 -26.80 11.46 -34.56
CA THR A 55 -25.98 12.43 -35.32
C THR A 55 -24.97 13.12 -34.39
N PRO A 56 -23.92 13.79 -34.94
CA PRO A 56 -22.98 14.58 -34.12
C PRO A 56 -23.68 15.66 -33.28
N GLU A 57 -24.72 16.28 -33.82
CA GLU A 57 -25.51 17.33 -33.18
C GLU A 57 -26.30 16.77 -31.98
N GLU A 58 -26.92 15.59 -32.17
CA GLU A 58 -27.67 14.90 -31.10
C GLU A 58 -26.74 14.43 -29.96
N ILE A 59 -25.55 13.93 -30.26
CA ILE A 59 -24.53 13.61 -29.25
C ILE A 59 -24.14 14.87 -28.48
N GLY A 60 -23.86 15.96 -29.19
CA GLY A 60 -23.50 17.23 -28.58
C GLY A 60 -24.65 17.81 -27.70
N ALA A 61 -25.90 17.69 -28.14
CA ALA A 61 -27.07 18.10 -27.37
C ALA A 61 -27.26 17.24 -26.13
N PHE A 62 -27.12 15.92 -26.25
CA PHE A 62 -27.20 14.99 -25.13
C PHE A 62 -26.14 15.29 -24.07
N LEU A 63 -24.88 15.47 -24.47
CA LEU A 63 -23.78 15.81 -23.57
C LEU A 63 -23.95 17.19 -22.89
N ARG A 64 -24.55 18.17 -23.58
CA ARG A 64 -24.91 19.48 -22.99
C ARG A 64 -26.17 19.42 -22.15
N GLY A 65 -27.19 18.69 -22.60
CA GLY A 65 -28.50 18.59 -21.95
C GLY A 65 -28.49 17.89 -20.60
N ASN A 66 -27.62 16.88 -20.43
CA ASN A 66 -27.42 16.23 -19.12
C ASN A 66 -26.86 17.19 -18.05
N ALA A 67 -26.19 18.28 -18.45
CA ALA A 67 -25.78 19.33 -17.50
C ALA A 67 -26.98 20.11 -16.94
N ALA A 68 -27.99 20.38 -17.78
CA ALA A 68 -29.21 21.09 -17.37
C ALA A 68 -30.17 20.18 -16.57
N ALA A 69 -30.23 18.88 -16.90
CA ALA A 69 -31.04 17.91 -16.17
C ALA A 69 -30.49 17.64 -14.74
N THR A 70 -29.18 17.52 -14.60
CA THR A 70 -28.51 17.35 -13.30
C THR A 70 -28.70 18.58 -12.41
N TRP A 71 -28.68 19.78 -12.98
CA TRP A 71 -28.91 21.02 -12.26
C TRP A 71 -30.39 21.14 -11.80
N LYS A 72 -31.36 20.84 -12.67
CA LYS A 72 -32.80 20.89 -12.33
C LYS A 72 -33.19 19.85 -11.29
N THR A 73 -32.60 18.67 -11.30
CA THR A 73 -32.82 17.63 -10.28
C THR A 73 -32.21 18.01 -8.92
N SER A 74 -31.11 18.78 -8.94
CA SER A 74 -30.45 19.28 -7.73
C SER A 74 -31.20 20.41 -7.03
N VAL A 75 -31.97 21.22 -7.79
CA VAL A 75 -32.74 22.37 -7.25
C VAL A 75 -34.17 21.98 -6.85
N GLY A 76 -34.72 20.90 -7.39
CA GLY A 76 -36.12 20.48 -7.18
C GLY A 76 -36.39 19.55 -5.98
N SER A 77 -35.41 19.08 -5.26
CA SER A 77 -35.58 18.21 -4.08
C SER A 77 -35.13 18.88 -2.78
N ALA A 78 -35.68 20.06 -2.51
CA ALA A 78 -35.53 20.70 -1.21
C ALA A 78 -36.45 20.02 -0.17
N LYS A 79 -36.06 18.83 0.29
CA LYS A 79 -36.31 18.22 1.61
C LYS A 79 -35.67 16.84 1.73
N ARG A 80 -34.42 16.71 1.25
CA ARG A 80 -33.56 15.65 1.80
C ARG A 80 -32.88 16.23 3.03
N ALA A 81 -33.12 15.60 4.18
CA ALA A 81 -32.34 15.83 5.38
C ALA A 81 -30.84 15.90 4.95
N ARG A 82 -30.15 16.96 5.35
CA ARG A 82 -28.71 17.08 5.11
C ARG A 82 -28.09 15.76 5.52
N PRO A 83 -27.29 15.08 4.65
CA PRO A 83 -26.51 13.97 5.10
C PRO A 83 -25.73 14.48 6.31
N GLY A 84 -25.89 13.82 7.46
CA GLY A 84 -25.08 14.13 8.63
C GLY A 84 -23.61 14.18 8.21
N PRO A 85 -22.76 14.95 8.89
CA PRO A 85 -21.36 15.05 8.54
C PRO A 85 -20.83 13.64 8.35
N ALA A 86 -20.17 13.41 7.20
CA ALA A 86 -19.57 12.12 6.89
C ALA A 86 -18.78 11.68 8.13
N PRO A 87 -18.88 10.42 8.57
CA PRO A 87 -18.19 9.96 9.76
C PRO A 87 -16.72 10.34 9.58
N ARG A 88 -16.19 11.14 10.53
CA ARG A 88 -14.78 11.57 10.49
C ARG A 88 -13.95 10.31 10.31
N PRO A 89 -13.00 10.28 9.36
CA PRO A 89 -12.13 9.13 9.21
C PRO A 89 -11.54 8.82 10.59
N LYS A 90 -11.67 7.58 11.03
CA LYS A 90 -11.08 7.16 12.31
C LYS A 90 -9.59 7.53 12.26
N PRO A 91 -9.06 8.21 13.29
CA PRO A 91 -7.66 8.60 13.28
C PRO A 91 -6.81 7.36 13.04
N GLU A 92 -5.89 7.45 12.09
CA GLU A 92 -4.98 6.33 11.83
C GLU A 92 -4.25 5.94 13.12
N PRO A 93 -4.19 4.65 13.45
CA PRO A 93 -3.51 4.22 14.65
C PRO A 93 -2.04 4.66 14.61
N LYS A 94 -1.59 5.32 15.67
CA LYS A 94 -0.21 5.77 15.83
C LYS A 94 0.73 4.55 15.92
N LEU A 95 1.93 4.70 15.39
CA LEU A 95 2.98 3.70 15.56
C LEU A 95 3.47 3.71 17.02
N VAL A 96 3.40 2.57 17.67
CA VAL A 96 3.92 2.34 19.03
C VAL A 96 5.03 1.31 18.97
N LEU A 97 6.20 1.63 19.55
CA LEU A 97 7.30 0.69 19.74
C LEU A 97 7.35 0.30 21.22
N ARG A 98 7.35 -0.99 21.50
CA ARG A 98 7.36 -1.53 22.85
C ARG A 98 8.06 -2.88 22.95
N ASP A 99 8.34 -3.33 24.15
CA ASP A 99 8.80 -4.68 24.35
C ASP A 99 7.73 -5.71 23.97
N ALA A 100 8.18 -6.83 23.41
CA ALA A 100 7.31 -7.95 23.09
C ALA A 100 6.82 -8.61 24.38
N LYS A 101 5.55 -9.01 24.39
CA LYS A 101 4.93 -9.77 25.47
C LYS A 101 4.64 -11.20 25.02
N ALA A 102 4.43 -12.11 25.94
CA ALA A 102 4.04 -13.49 25.64
C ALA A 102 2.77 -13.59 24.77
N ALA A 103 1.84 -12.61 24.89
CA ALA A 103 0.64 -12.53 24.09
C ALA A 103 0.93 -12.20 22.61
N ASP A 104 2.06 -11.59 22.29
CA ASP A 104 2.45 -11.24 20.92
C ASP A 104 2.98 -12.43 20.13
N ALA A 105 3.21 -13.57 20.79
CA ALA A 105 3.90 -14.72 20.21
C ALA A 105 3.28 -15.22 18.89
N GLY A 106 1.95 -15.22 18.78
CA GLY A 106 1.26 -15.64 17.56
C GLY A 106 1.51 -14.68 16.39
N ALA A 107 1.43 -13.37 16.64
CA ALA A 107 1.67 -12.36 15.63
C ALA A 107 3.15 -12.32 15.20
N ILE A 108 4.08 -12.49 16.17
CA ILE A 108 5.52 -12.57 15.89
C ILE A 108 5.83 -13.83 15.06
N ALA A 109 5.25 -14.99 15.42
CA ALA A 109 5.43 -16.23 14.66
C ALA A 109 4.99 -16.07 13.20
N ALA A 110 3.81 -15.47 12.95
CA ALA A 110 3.33 -15.20 11.62
C ALA A 110 4.30 -14.31 10.80
N LEU A 111 4.91 -13.30 11.42
CA LEU A 111 5.93 -12.49 10.77
C LEU A 111 7.21 -13.27 10.45
N ILE A 112 7.63 -14.18 11.34
CA ILE A 112 8.83 -15.00 11.16
C ILE A 112 8.60 -16.02 10.03
N VAL A 113 7.42 -16.63 9.97
CA VAL A 113 7.02 -17.54 8.88
C VAL A 113 7.06 -16.82 7.53
N ALA A 114 6.60 -15.56 7.47
CA ALA A 114 6.70 -14.72 6.27
C ALA A 114 8.15 -14.40 5.84
N LEU A 115 9.16 -14.57 6.73
CA LEU A 115 10.58 -14.51 6.40
C LEU A 115 11.13 -15.83 5.84
N GLY A 116 10.32 -16.90 5.84
CA GLY A 116 10.72 -18.23 5.37
C GLY A 116 11.31 -19.14 6.46
N TYR A 117 11.04 -18.88 7.74
CA TYR A 117 11.42 -19.75 8.86
C TYR A 117 10.21 -20.50 9.38
N ASP A 118 10.39 -21.77 9.68
CA ASP A 118 9.36 -22.60 10.32
C ASP A 118 9.46 -22.39 11.84
N VAL A 119 8.40 -21.79 12.42
CA VAL A 119 8.33 -21.51 13.86
C VAL A 119 6.88 -21.43 14.32
N THR A 120 6.58 -22.00 15.49
CA THR A 120 5.25 -21.94 16.09
C THR A 120 5.11 -20.79 17.09
N ALA A 121 3.88 -20.38 17.41
CA ALA A 121 3.61 -19.42 18.47
C ALA A 121 4.13 -19.91 19.84
N THR A 122 4.09 -21.22 20.08
CA THR A 122 4.62 -21.83 21.30
C THR A 122 6.13 -21.68 21.40
N ASP A 123 6.85 -21.88 20.30
CA ASP A 123 8.30 -21.69 20.22
C ASP A 123 8.68 -20.23 20.49
N VAL A 124 7.98 -19.29 19.85
CA VAL A 124 8.20 -17.86 20.07
C VAL A 124 7.94 -17.48 21.52
N ARG A 125 6.82 -17.94 22.12
CA ARG A 125 6.50 -17.67 23.51
C ARG A 125 7.57 -18.20 24.46
N ARG A 126 8.11 -19.39 24.23
CA ARG A 126 9.20 -19.96 25.01
C ARG A 126 10.46 -19.11 24.87
N ARG A 127 10.86 -18.76 23.66
CA ARG A 127 12.10 -18.00 23.38
C ARG A 127 12.04 -16.55 23.87
N LEU A 128 10.86 -15.94 23.96
CA LEU A 128 10.68 -14.58 24.49
C LEU A 128 11.06 -14.45 25.99
N ARG A 129 11.29 -15.56 26.69
CA ARG A 129 11.81 -15.55 28.08
C ARG A 129 13.28 -15.12 28.11
N ASP A 130 14.04 -15.48 27.08
CA ASP A 130 15.51 -15.35 27.06
C ASP A 130 15.96 -14.32 26.00
N VAL A 131 15.11 -13.97 25.06
CA VAL A 131 15.42 -13.08 23.93
C VAL A 131 14.72 -11.73 24.13
N ARG A 132 15.51 -10.64 24.13
CA ARG A 132 14.96 -9.29 24.11
C ARG A 132 14.39 -9.00 22.72
N ALA A 133 13.10 -8.72 22.66
CA ALA A 133 12.41 -8.42 21.43
C ALA A 133 11.60 -7.13 21.54
N LEU A 134 11.67 -6.31 20.48
CA LEU A 134 10.83 -5.14 20.27
C LEU A 134 9.74 -5.48 19.27
N VAL A 135 8.58 -4.89 19.44
CA VAL A 135 7.50 -4.94 18.46
C VAL A 135 7.06 -3.54 18.06
N ALA A 136 6.64 -3.44 16.81
CA ALA A 136 6.01 -2.26 16.23
C ALA A 136 4.51 -2.55 16.04
N GLU A 137 3.67 -1.72 16.64
CA GLU A 137 2.23 -1.82 16.62
C GLU A 137 1.61 -0.57 15.97
N LYS A 138 0.77 -0.76 14.94
CA LYS A 138 -0.04 0.27 14.31
C LYS A 138 -1.46 -0.28 14.16
N GLY A 139 -2.24 -0.21 15.25
CA GLY A 139 -3.53 -0.89 15.36
C GLY A 139 -3.44 -2.43 15.48
N LYS A 140 -2.45 -3.02 14.84
CA LYS A 140 -2.03 -4.42 14.98
C LYS A 140 -0.51 -4.49 14.97
N LEU A 141 0.05 -5.65 15.35
CA LEU A 141 1.48 -5.87 15.28
C LEU A 141 1.93 -5.95 13.81
N VAL A 142 2.84 -5.06 13.41
CA VAL A 142 3.30 -4.89 12.04
C VAL A 142 4.81 -5.08 11.87
N GLY A 143 5.55 -5.22 12.97
CA GLY A 143 6.99 -5.48 12.91
C GLY A 143 7.52 -6.05 14.22
N ALA A 144 8.65 -6.74 14.13
CA ALA A 144 9.39 -7.27 15.27
C ALA A 144 10.90 -7.20 15.01
N LEU A 145 11.66 -6.99 16.08
CA LEU A 145 13.11 -6.97 16.07
C LEU A 145 13.61 -7.68 17.34
N THR A 146 14.64 -8.51 17.19
CA THR A 146 15.33 -9.13 18.33
C THR A 146 16.74 -8.60 18.46
N MET A 147 17.19 -8.39 19.71
CA MET A 147 18.51 -7.87 20.02
C MET A 147 19.13 -8.59 21.23
N SER A 148 20.45 -8.58 21.29
CA SER A 148 21.23 -9.09 22.41
C SER A 148 22.41 -8.18 22.71
N VAL A 149 22.95 -8.29 23.92
CA VAL A 149 24.20 -7.66 24.36
C VAL A 149 25.19 -8.76 24.66
N THR A 150 26.38 -8.69 24.07
CA THR A 150 27.42 -9.70 24.23
C THR A 150 28.71 -9.03 24.66
N ALA A 151 29.23 -9.44 25.81
CA ALA A 151 30.59 -9.08 26.20
C ALA A 151 31.59 -9.85 25.34
N VAL A 152 32.63 -9.18 24.89
CA VAL A 152 33.69 -9.77 24.07
C VAL A 152 35.05 -9.34 24.59
N LEU A 153 35.99 -10.26 24.69
CA LEU A 153 37.30 -10.02 25.35
C LEU A 153 38.18 -8.97 24.63
N HIS A 154 38.04 -8.87 23.35
CA HIS A 154 38.87 -7.98 22.48
C HIS A 154 38.30 -6.56 22.31
N ARG A 155 37.26 -6.21 23.03
CA ARG A 155 36.67 -4.87 23.00
C ARG A 155 36.43 -4.32 24.40
N PRO A 156 36.66 -3.02 24.63
CA PRO A 156 36.48 -2.42 25.95
C PRO A 156 35.00 -2.29 26.37
N ARG A 157 34.08 -2.36 25.40
CA ARG A 157 32.63 -2.28 25.67
C ARG A 157 31.89 -3.43 24.95
N PRO A 158 30.75 -3.85 25.50
CA PRO A 158 29.92 -4.88 24.88
C PRO A 158 29.50 -4.53 23.44
N VAL A 159 29.19 -5.56 22.68
CA VAL A 159 28.62 -5.47 21.34
C VAL A 159 27.13 -5.73 21.41
N GLY A 160 26.32 -4.80 20.90
CA GLY A 160 24.90 -5.01 20.66
C GLY A 160 24.70 -5.72 19.31
N ARG A 161 23.84 -6.73 19.29
CA ARG A 161 23.53 -7.46 18.05
C ARG A 161 22.04 -7.43 17.77
N ILE A 162 21.66 -6.98 16.57
CA ILE A 162 20.32 -7.18 16.00
C ILE A 162 20.35 -8.50 15.24
N SER A 163 19.67 -9.53 15.78
CA SER A 163 19.72 -10.88 15.23
C SER A 163 18.57 -11.20 14.27
N MET A 164 17.44 -10.50 14.40
CA MET A 164 16.28 -10.62 13.51
C MET A 164 15.56 -9.27 13.41
N MET A 165 15.11 -8.91 12.22
CA MET A 165 14.15 -7.83 12.02
C MET A 165 13.19 -8.21 10.89
N VAL A 166 11.91 -7.98 11.13
CA VAL A 166 10.85 -8.21 10.16
C VAL A 166 9.80 -7.11 10.23
N VAL A 167 9.32 -6.67 9.09
CA VAL A 167 8.16 -5.77 8.94
C VAL A 167 7.18 -6.43 7.99
N ALA A 168 5.91 -6.46 8.39
CA ALA A 168 4.82 -6.98 7.57
C ALA A 168 4.84 -6.33 6.18
N GLU A 169 4.63 -7.10 5.13
CA GLU A 169 4.78 -6.63 3.75
C GLU A 169 3.94 -5.39 3.45
N ALA A 170 2.67 -5.41 3.85
CA ALA A 170 1.75 -4.28 3.68
C ALA A 170 2.14 -3.01 4.47
N ALA A 171 3.09 -3.12 5.42
CA ALA A 171 3.55 -2.00 6.25
C ALA A 171 4.98 -1.53 5.88
N ARG A 172 5.60 -2.14 4.87
CA ARG A 172 6.92 -1.72 4.37
C ARG A 172 6.83 -0.35 3.69
N GLY A 173 7.94 0.39 3.70
CA GLY A 173 8.00 1.74 3.14
C GLY A 173 7.49 2.85 4.07
N ALA A 174 6.82 2.52 5.17
CA ALA A 174 6.29 3.49 6.15
C ALA A 174 7.28 3.86 7.28
N GLY A 175 8.59 3.63 7.12
CA GLY A 175 9.60 3.98 8.12
C GLY A 175 9.68 3.06 9.35
N ILE A 176 8.83 2.04 9.46
CA ILE A 176 8.73 1.17 10.66
C ILE A 176 10.04 0.44 10.95
N GLY A 177 10.72 -0.06 9.92
CA GLY A 177 12.01 -0.73 10.10
C GLY A 177 13.07 0.21 10.67
N ALA A 178 13.16 1.44 10.16
CA ALA A 178 14.07 2.45 10.67
C ALA A 178 13.76 2.82 12.13
N ALA A 179 12.48 2.98 12.46
CA ALA A 179 12.05 3.25 13.83
C ALA A 179 12.42 2.11 14.81
N LEU A 180 12.24 0.83 14.40
CA LEU A 180 12.66 -0.33 15.19
C LEU A 180 14.17 -0.36 15.41
N VAL A 181 14.98 -0.09 14.38
CA VAL A 181 16.44 -0.05 14.50
C VAL A 181 16.87 1.09 15.41
N ALA A 182 16.36 2.30 15.23
CA ALA A 182 16.69 3.45 16.05
C ALA A 182 16.35 3.21 17.54
N GLU A 183 15.21 2.59 17.85
CA GLU A 183 14.86 2.23 19.23
C GLU A 183 15.78 1.13 19.78
N ALA A 184 16.17 0.15 18.97
CA ALA A 184 17.14 -0.87 19.38
C ALA A 184 18.50 -0.27 19.66
N GLU A 185 19.02 0.61 18.79
CA GLU A 185 20.29 1.33 18.99
C GLU A 185 20.29 2.16 20.28
N LYS A 186 19.20 2.89 20.53
CA LYS A 186 19.02 3.66 21.77
C LYS A 186 19.14 2.75 23.00
N ARG A 187 18.48 1.59 22.99
CA ARG A 187 18.50 0.63 24.11
C ARG A 187 19.86 -0.04 24.27
N LEU A 188 20.50 -0.42 23.17
CA LEU A 188 21.83 -1.00 23.19
C LEU A 188 22.89 0.00 23.68
N LYS A 189 22.78 1.27 23.27
CA LYS A 189 23.62 2.35 23.79
C LYS A 189 23.42 2.55 25.29
N ALA A 190 22.18 2.57 25.75
CA ALA A 190 21.85 2.66 27.19
C ALA A 190 22.37 1.44 27.98
N ALA A 191 22.48 0.27 27.35
CA ALA A 191 23.10 -0.94 27.92
C ALA A 191 24.64 -0.92 27.87
N GLY A 192 25.28 0.19 27.48
CA GLY A 192 26.72 0.37 27.46
C GLY A 192 27.43 -0.16 26.21
N CYS A 193 26.69 -0.62 25.20
CA CYS A 193 27.32 -1.14 23.97
C CYS A 193 28.11 -0.05 23.24
N GLY A 194 29.30 -0.41 22.77
CA GLY A 194 30.17 0.45 21.97
C GLY A 194 30.01 0.29 20.47
N LEU A 195 29.33 -0.78 20.04
CA LEU A 195 29.09 -1.12 18.66
C LEU A 195 27.73 -1.82 18.55
N VAL A 196 27.00 -1.57 17.46
CA VAL A 196 25.83 -2.37 17.08
C VAL A 196 26.14 -3.06 15.75
N GLU A 197 25.93 -4.37 15.73
CA GLU A 197 26.09 -5.18 14.53
C GLU A 197 24.79 -5.84 14.10
N VAL A 198 24.64 -6.07 12.80
CA VAL A 198 23.51 -6.77 12.18
C VAL A 198 24.01 -7.89 11.31
N THR A 199 23.40 -9.07 11.43
CA THR A 199 23.68 -10.17 10.50
C THR A 199 22.54 -10.30 9.50
N SER A 200 22.86 -10.20 8.20
CA SER A 200 21.90 -10.36 7.11
C SER A 200 22.39 -11.39 6.10
N ASN A 201 21.46 -12.19 5.56
CA ASN A 201 21.81 -13.14 4.52
C ASN A 201 22.30 -12.39 3.26
N ARG A 202 23.40 -12.86 2.65
CA ARG A 202 24.00 -12.26 1.45
C ARG A 202 23.07 -12.09 0.27
N LYS A 203 22.00 -12.90 0.18
CA LYS A 203 20.98 -12.83 -0.87
C LYS A 203 19.96 -11.70 -0.66
N ARG A 204 19.90 -11.09 0.54
CA ARG A 204 18.91 -10.06 0.90
C ARG A 204 19.39 -8.65 0.55
N LEU A 205 19.62 -8.36 -0.73
CA LEU A 205 20.18 -7.08 -1.20
C LEU A 205 19.36 -5.85 -0.73
N ARG A 206 18.03 -5.96 -0.66
CA ARG A 206 17.17 -4.89 -0.13
C ARG A 206 17.45 -4.58 1.34
N ALA A 207 17.74 -5.60 2.15
CA ALA A 207 18.11 -5.42 3.55
C ALA A 207 19.50 -4.78 3.68
N HIS A 208 20.44 -5.14 2.82
CA HIS A 208 21.77 -4.52 2.81
C HIS A 208 21.66 -3.01 2.52
N ALA A 209 21.00 -2.63 1.42
CA ALA A 209 20.77 -1.23 1.09
C ALA A 209 19.98 -0.46 2.18
N PHE A 210 19.10 -1.14 2.91
CA PHE A 210 18.39 -0.55 4.05
C PHE A 210 19.36 -0.21 5.19
N TYR A 211 20.20 -1.15 5.63
CA TYR A 211 21.16 -0.92 6.70
C TYR A 211 22.22 0.11 6.32
N GLU A 212 22.70 0.09 5.08
CA GLU A 212 23.65 1.10 4.56
C GLU A 212 23.09 2.53 4.63
N ARG A 213 21.79 2.71 4.29
CA ARG A 213 21.13 4.01 4.47
C ARG A 213 20.98 4.46 5.93
N LEU A 214 21.06 3.54 6.87
CA LEU A 214 21.09 3.82 8.31
C LEU A 214 22.50 4.01 8.86
N GLY A 215 23.53 4.02 8.00
CA GLY A 215 24.92 4.21 8.38
C GLY A 215 25.67 2.96 8.80
N TYR A 216 25.11 1.77 8.56
CA TYR A 216 25.83 0.51 8.79
C TYR A 216 26.80 0.23 7.62
N GLU A 217 27.99 -0.23 7.96
CA GLU A 217 29.02 -0.63 7.01
C GLU A 217 29.12 -2.15 6.91
N ARG A 218 29.54 -2.64 5.76
CA ARG A 218 29.86 -4.07 5.56
C ARG A 218 31.28 -4.34 6.01
N THR A 219 31.48 -4.88 7.19
CA THR A 219 32.80 -5.03 7.80
C THR A 219 33.30 -6.45 7.85
N SER A 220 32.45 -7.48 7.70
CA SER A 220 32.85 -8.88 7.92
C SER A 220 31.95 -9.87 7.18
N TYR A 221 32.48 -11.11 7.02
CA TYR A 221 31.72 -12.28 6.58
C TYR A 221 31.32 -13.13 7.77
N ARG A 222 30.11 -13.69 7.75
CA ARG A 222 29.65 -14.67 8.73
C ARG A 222 29.85 -16.08 8.19
N PHE A 223 30.56 -16.89 8.93
CA PHE A 223 30.66 -18.33 8.69
C PHE A 223 29.73 -19.07 9.67
N ALA A 224 29.02 -20.10 9.18
CA ALA A 224 28.14 -20.93 9.99
C ALA A 224 28.25 -22.39 9.58
N LYS A 225 28.25 -23.29 10.57
CA LYS A 225 28.23 -24.76 10.38
C LYS A 225 27.11 -25.32 11.24
N SER A 226 26.30 -26.23 10.69
CA SER A 226 25.38 -27.03 11.49
C SER A 226 26.15 -28.09 12.29
N LEU A 227 25.72 -28.32 13.52
CA LEU A 227 26.28 -29.33 14.43
C LEU A 227 25.35 -30.51 14.51
#